data_e553839dc2b68fea33a540e4ec6fc490
#
_entry.id   e553839dc2b68fea33a540e4ec6fc490
#
_cell.length_a   1.000
_cell.length_b   1.000
_cell.length_c   1.000
_cell.angle_alpha   90.00
_cell.angle_beta   90.00
_cell.angle_gamma   90.00
#
_symmetry.space_group_name_H-M   'P 1'
#
loop_
_entity.id
_entity.type
_entity.pdbx_description
1 polymer ?
#
loop_
_entity_poly.entity_id
_entity_poly.type
_entity_poly.pdbx_seq_one_letter_code
_entity_poly.pdbx_strand_id
1 'polypeptide(L)'
;HHQRTPEVEIHQHKGASECYPGSLYSDEACNFEIALPIPIRDDLRLNNRQLTDQENIDIANGYVRTTIARGLSLQSSRGINPFRYGFVGAPDSHSSQPGSAEEDNWRGSLGQWDIELKDRQIYAAYNPGGLTAVWAEANTRPALFAALKRREVYATSGTRIKLRLRQTFASNVTCDTPHNNSTPMGGSFGDHTNTQKPTFIVDAMQDETPIAAIDLIKLKQSDKQVEQQVIPPADSTIRHASSCITW
;
A
#
# COMPACT_ATOMS: atom_id res chain seq x y z
N HIS A 1 -2.11 24.22 -8.68
CA HIS A 1 -3.22 23.51 -8.03
C HIS A 1 -2.66 22.69 -6.87
N HIS A 2 -2.95 23.08 -5.64
CA HIS A 2 -2.60 22.27 -4.46
C HIS A 2 -3.40 20.96 -4.51
N GLN A 3 -2.68 19.86 -4.46
CA GLN A 3 -3.26 18.54 -4.26
C GLN A 3 -4.03 18.57 -2.93
N ARG A 4 -5.34 18.34 -2.96
CA ARG A 4 -6.20 18.51 -1.77
C ARG A 4 -6.11 17.34 -0.81
N THR A 5 -5.77 16.15 -1.35
CA THR A 5 -5.61 14.90 -0.60
C THR A 5 -4.30 14.26 -1.02
N PRO A 6 -3.22 14.41 -0.23
CA PRO A 6 -1.94 13.81 -0.56
C PRO A 6 -1.87 12.31 -0.28
N GLU A 7 -2.84 11.74 0.44
CA GLU A 7 -2.89 10.32 0.79
C GLU A 7 -4.14 9.64 0.23
N VAL A 8 -4.01 8.32 0.02
CA VAL A 8 -5.11 7.41 -0.31
C VAL A 8 -5.05 6.20 0.61
N GLU A 9 -6.20 5.79 1.14
CA GLU A 9 -6.31 4.58 1.94
C GLU A 9 -6.34 3.36 1.03
N ILE A 10 -5.38 2.44 1.24
CA ILE A 10 -5.26 1.23 0.43
C ILE A 10 -5.71 -0.04 1.18
N HIS A 11 -5.91 0.05 2.48
CA HIS A 11 -6.35 -1.08 3.29
C HIS A 11 -7.14 -0.63 4.53
N GLN A 12 -8.29 -1.27 4.76
CA GLN A 12 -9.13 -1.09 5.95
C GLN A 12 -9.93 -2.37 6.24
N HIS A 13 -10.80 -2.38 7.25
CA HIS A 13 -11.57 -3.60 7.64
C HIS A 13 -12.44 -4.17 6.50
N LYS A 14 -12.79 -3.40 5.49
CA LYS A 14 -13.48 -3.88 4.29
C LYS A 14 -12.55 -4.56 3.28
N GLY A 15 -11.26 -4.43 3.47
CA GLY A 15 -10.22 -5.07 2.67
C GLY A 15 -9.31 -4.10 1.91
N ALA A 16 -8.46 -4.68 1.07
CA ALA A 16 -7.49 -3.96 0.24
C ALA A 16 -8.13 -3.33 -0.99
N SER A 17 -7.71 -2.12 -1.32
CA SER A 17 -8.06 -1.39 -2.55
C SER A 17 -6.83 -1.04 -3.39
N GLU A 18 -5.71 -1.72 -3.17
CA GLU A 18 -4.46 -1.49 -3.89
C GLU A 18 -4.57 -1.88 -5.35
N CYS A 19 -4.90 -3.14 -5.64
CA CYS A 19 -5.02 -3.68 -6.99
C CYS A 19 -6.17 -4.69 -7.09
N TYR A 20 -6.71 -4.85 -8.30
CA TYR A 20 -7.81 -5.77 -8.57
C TYR A 20 -7.32 -6.93 -9.44
N PRO A 21 -7.64 -8.21 -9.06
CA PRO A 21 -7.23 -9.38 -9.83
C PRO A 21 -7.70 -9.32 -11.27
N GLY A 22 -6.83 -9.70 -12.21
CA GLY A 22 -7.13 -9.68 -13.64
C GLY A 22 -7.07 -8.30 -14.29
N SER A 23 -6.82 -7.22 -13.54
CA SER A 23 -6.52 -5.91 -14.12
C SER A 23 -5.12 -5.88 -14.75
N LEU A 24 -4.87 -4.92 -15.65
CA LEU A 24 -3.56 -4.73 -16.27
C LEU A 24 -2.41 -4.56 -15.23
N TYR A 25 -2.74 -4.02 -14.06
CA TYR A 25 -1.77 -3.71 -13.00
C TYR A 25 -1.81 -4.72 -11.85
N SER A 26 -2.46 -5.88 -12.03
CA SER A 26 -2.55 -6.93 -11.02
C SER A 26 -1.31 -7.81 -10.97
N ASP A 27 -1.10 -8.47 -9.85
CA ASP A 27 -0.20 -9.58 -9.62
C ASP A 27 -0.90 -10.65 -8.77
N GLU A 28 -0.19 -11.69 -8.36
CA GLU A 28 -0.74 -12.81 -7.59
C GLU A 28 -1.21 -12.42 -6.18
N ALA A 29 -0.69 -11.33 -5.63
CA ALA A 29 -1.07 -10.83 -4.31
C ALA A 29 -2.35 -9.98 -4.34
N CYS A 30 -2.85 -9.59 -5.52
CA CYS A 30 -4.04 -8.73 -5.64
C CYS A 30 -5.35 -9.39 -5.20
N ASN A 31 -5.35 -10.68 -4.91
CA ASN A 31 -6.51 -11.37 -4.37
C ASN A 31 -6.57 -11.35 -2.83
N PHE A 32 -5.57 -10.78 -2.16
CA PHE A 32 -5.52 -10.68 -0.70
C PHE A 32 -6.53 -9.64 -0.21
N GLU A 33 -7.51 -10.11 0.58
CA GLU A 33 -8.52 -9.26 1.25
C GLU A 33 -9.08 -8.12 0.39
N ILE A 34 -9.60 -8.44 -0.80
CA ILE A 34 -10.04 -7.43 -1.78
C ILE A 34 -11.25 -6.66 -1.26
N ALA A 35 -11.20 -5.34 -1.33
CA ALA A 35 -12.35 -4.46 -1.12
C ALA A 35 -13.24 -4.40 -2.37
N LEU A 36 -14.39 -5.09 -2.35
CA LEU A 36 -15.42 -4.90 -3.36
C LEU A 36 -16.41 -3.79 -2.93
N PRO A 37 -16.96 -3.02 -3.87
CA PRO A 37 -18.06 -2.11 -3.56
C PRO A 37 -19.20 -2.85 -2.86
N ILE A 38 -19.69 -2.30 -1.74
CA ILE A 38 -20.68 -2.96 -0.88
C ILE A 38 -21.90 -3.48 -1.66
N PRO A 39 -22.56 -2.69 -2.54
CA PRO A 39 -23.70 -3.18 -3.29
C PRO A 39 -23.38 -4.39 -4.17
N ILE A 40 -22.23 -4.39 -4.83
CA ILE A 40 -21.80 -5.50 -5.70
C ILE A 40 -21.49 -6.73 -4.85
N ARG A 41 -20.74 -6.56 -3.77
CA ARG A 41 -20.41 -7.66 -2.84
C ARG A 41 -21.66 -8.33 -2.29
N ASP A 42 -22.63 -7.53 -1.84
CA ASP A 42 -23.86 -8.03 -1.26
C ASP A 42 -24.73 -8.74 -2.32
N ASP A 43 -24.80 -8.19 -3.53
CA ASP A 43 -25.51 -8.82 -4.64
C ASP A 43 -24.88 -10.16 -5.06
N LEU A 44 -23.55 -10.24 -5.17
CA LEU A 44 -22.86 -11.52 -5.45
C LEU A 44 -23.13 -12.57 -4.36
N ARG A 45 -23.12 -12.15 -3.10
CA ARG A 45 -23.35 -13.04 -1.95
C ARG A 45 -24.78 -13.54 -1.88
N LEU A 46 -25.75 -12.64 -2.07
CA LEU A 46 -27.18 -12.98 -1.94
C LEU A 46 -27.71 -13.74 -3.14
N ASN A 47 -27.26 -13.42 -4.33
CA ASN A 47 -27.79 -13.97 -5.58
C ASN A 47 -26.88 -15.02 -6.22
N ASN A 48 -25.72 -15.33 -5.60
CA ASN A 48 -24.73 -16.30 -6.09
C ASN A 48 -24.39 -16.14 -7.59
N ARG A 49 -24.31 -14.90 -8.06
CA ARG A 49 -23.97 -14.57 -9.44
C ARG A 49 -22.49 -14.27 -9.61
N GLN A 50 -22.04 -14.28 -10.84
CA GLN A 50 -20.69 -13.81 -11.19
C GLN A 50 -20.74 -12.35 -11.68
N LEU A 51 -19.60 -11.67 -11.55
CA LEU A 51 -19.43 -10.33 -12.14
C LEU A 51 -19.41 -10.41 -13.67
N THR A 52 -20.03 -9.44 -14.31
CA THR A 52 -19.90 -9.22 -15.74
C THR A 52 -18.51 -8.61 -16.07
N ASP A 53 -18.08 -8.70 -17.33
CA ASP A 53 -16.80 -8.11 -17.76
C ASP A 53 -16.80 -6.59 -17.55
N GLN A 54 -17.92 -5.91 -17.78
CA GLN A 54 -18.02 -4.47 -17.56
C GLN A 54 -17.90 -4.10 -16.08
N GLU A 55 -18.52 -4.86 -15.19
CA GLU A 55 -18.38 -4.66 -13.74
C GLU A 55 -16.95 -4.88 -13.27
N ASN A 56 -16.26 -5.89 -13.80
CA ASN A 56 -14.85 -6.12 -13.50
C ASN A 56 -13.97 -4.93 -13.91
N ILE A 57 -14.22 -4.36 -15.10
CA ILE A 57 -13.52 -3.16 -15.58
C ILE A 57 -13.82 -1.96 -14.68
N ASP A 58 -15.08 -1.74 -14.34
CA ASP A 58 -15.51 -0.60 -13.53
C ASP A 58 -14.94 -0.70 -12.11
N ILE A 59 -14.94 -1.89 -11.53
CA ILE A 59 -14.31 -2.15 -10.23
C ILE A 59 -12.81 -1.88 -10.31
N ALA A 60 -12.11 -2.45 -11.29
CA ALA A 60 -10.67 -2.28 -11.46
C ALA A 60 -10.26 -0.80 -11.59
N ASN A 61 -11.10 0.03 -12.20
CA ASN A 61 -10.88 1.47 -12.32
C ASN A 61 -10.91 2.22 -10.96
N GLY A 62 -11.53 1.65 -9.95
CA GLY A 62 -11.58 2.19 -8.59
C GLY A 62 -10.34 1.87 -7.75
N TYR A 63 -9.48 0.95 -8.19
CA TYR A 63 -8.30 0.53 -7.43
C TYR A 63 -7.10 1.46 -7.65
N VAL A 64 -6.25 1.52 -6.63
CA VAL A 64 -5.20 2.54 -6.53
C VAL A 64 -4.15 2.42 -7.63
N ARG A 65 -3.68 1.23 -7.98
CA ARG A 65 -2.68 1.05 -9.06
C ARG A 65 -3.21 1.58 -10.39
N THR A 66 -4.46 1.30 -10.74
CA THR A 66 -5.10 1.82 -11.95
C THR A 66 -5.22 3.35 -11.91
N THR A 67 -5.56 3.90 -10.74
CA THR A 67 -5.67 5.35 -10.55
C THR A 67 -4.31 6.05 -10.72
N ILE A 68 -3.23 5.48 -10.18
CA ILE A 68 -1.86 6.01 -10.35
C ILE A 68 -1.45 5.97 -11.84
N ALA A 69 -1.69 4.86 -12.54
CA ALA A 69 -1.39 4.75 -13.96
C ALA A 69 -2.17 5.78 -14.80
N ARG A 70 -3.44 6.03 -14.44
CA ARG A 70 -4.23 7.13 -15.03
C ARG A 70 -3.60 8.50 -14.77
N GLY A 71 -3.02 8.70 -13.57
CA GLY A 71 -2.27 9.92 -13.24
C GLY A 71 -1.07 10.14 -14.14
N LEU A 72 -0.34 9.09 -14.48
CA LEU A 72 0.78 9.15 -15.45
C LEU A 72 0.28 9.52 -16.84
N SER A 73 -0.85 8.95 -17.29
CA SER A 73 -1.48 9.33 -18.56
C SER A 73 -1.89 10.80 -18.60
N LEU A 74 -2.45 11.32 -17.51
CA LEU A 74 -2.83 12.73 -17.41
C LEU A 74 -1.58 13.64 -17.36
N GLN A 75 -0.51 13.21 -16.72
CA GLN A 75 0.76 13.94 -16.76
C GLN A 75 1.28 14.05 -18.19
N SER A 76 1.27 12.95 -18.95
CA SER A 76 1.74 12.93 -20.34
C SER A 76 0.85 13.77 -21.27
N SER A 77 -0.48 13.69 -21.12
CA SER A 77 -1.43 14.31 -22.06
C SER A 77 -1.83 15.75 -21.70
N ARG A 78 -1.76 16.12 -20.42
CA ARG A 78 -2.26 17.40 -19.89
C ARG A 78 -1.24 18.16 -19.01
N GLY A 79 -0.05 17.60 -18.80
CA GLY A 79 0.99 18.18 -17.93
C GLY A 79 0.68 18.16 -16.43
N ILE A 80 -0.37 17.47 -16.00
CA ILE A 80 -0.78 17.38 -14.59
C ILE A 80 -0.97 15.93 -14.16
N ASN A 81 -0.56 15.60 -12.94
CA ASN A 81 -0.86 14.34 -12.29
C ASN A 81 -1.50 14.61 -10.92
N PRO A 82 -2.83 14.49 -10.78
CA PRO A 82 -3.52 14.72 -9.51
C PRO A 82 -3.42 13.54 -8.53
N PHE A 83 -2.89 12.39 -8.96
CA PHE A 83 -2.89 11.13 -8.22
C PHE A 83 -1.51 10.74 -7.68
N ARG A 84 -0.76 11.73 -7.21
CA ARG A 84 0.51 11.51 -6.50
C ARG A 84 0.22 11.30 -5.02
N TYR A 85 -0.06 10.07 -4.64
CA TYR A 85 -0.48 9.71 -3.29
C TYR A 85 0.66 9.17 -2.43
N GLY A 86 0.57 9.42 -1.11
CA GLY A 86 1.09 8.55 -0.08
C GLY A 86 0.04 7.49 0.25
N PHE A 87 0.44 6.35 0.78
CA PHE A 87 -0.46 5.24 1.07
C PHE A 87 -0.71 5.14 2.57
N VAL A 88 -1.97 5.07 2.96
CA VAL A 88 -2.38 4.92 4.35
C VAL A 88 -3.27 3.69 4.52
N GLY A 89 -3.28 3.12 5.71
CA GLY A 89 -4.17 2.07 6.11
C GLY A 89 -4.79 2.37 7.47
N ALA A 90 -5.96 1.86 7.74
CA ALA A 90 -6.63 2.06 9.01
C ALA A 90 -7.54 0.86 9.34
N PRO A 91 -7.92 0.66 10.61
CA PRO A 91 -8.96 -0.29 10.96
C PRO A 91 -10.35 0.14 10.47
N ASP A 92 -10.56 1.43 10.19
CA ASP A 92 -11.89 2.04 9.96
C ASP A 92 -12.89 1.64 11.06
N SER A 93 -12.40 1.62 12.30
CA SER A 93 -13.17 1.15 13.45
C SER A 93 -14.26 2.17 13.83
N HIS A 94 -15.50 1.69 13.94
CA HIS A 94 -16.64 2.47 14.43
C HIS A 94 -16.86 2.28 15.95
N SER A 95 -15.89 1.68 16.64
CA SER A 95 -15.91 1.39 18.08
C SER A 95 -14.95 2.25 18.89
N SER A 96 -14.43 3.35 18.31
CA SER A 96 -13.45 4.26 18.95
C SER A 96 -12.15 3.56 19.39
N GLN A 97 -11.71 2.56 18.64
CA GLN A 97 -10.49 1.79 18.88
C GLN A 97 -9.48 1.99 17.73
N PRO A 98 -8.86 3.17 17.59
CA PRO A 98 -7.87 3.41 16.54
C PRO A 98 -6.66 2.50 16.75
N GLY A 99 -6.16 1.91 15.64
CA GLY A 99 -5.00 1.03 15.66
C GLY A 99 -5.27 -0.39 16.18
N SER A 100 -6.52 -0.76 16.42
CA SER A 100 -6.91 -2.14 16.78
C SER A 100 -7.00 -3.00 15.51
N ALA A 101 -5.86 -3.45 15.03
CA ALA A 101 -5.72 -4.25 13.81
C ALA A 101 -5.06 -5.62 14.07
N GLU A 102 -4.98 -6.05 15.32
CA GLU A 102 -4.46 -7.37 15.71
C GLU A 102 -5.51 -8.45 15.45
N GLU A 103 -5.16 -9.50 14.70
CA GLU A 103 -6.06 -10.60 14.36
C GLU A 103 -6.44 -11.45 15.57
N ASP A 104 -5.53 -11.68 16.48
CA ASP A 104 -5.71 -12.51 17.67
C ASP A 104 -6.58 -11.85 18.75
N ASN A 105 -6.78 -10.55 18.69
CA ASN A 105 -7.58 -9.77 19.66
C ASN A 105 -8.59 -8.84 18.99
N TRP A 106 -8.98 -9.13 17.77
CA TRP A 106 -9.94 -8.32 17.04
C TRP A 106 -11.35 -8.44 17.62
N ARG A 107 -11.90 -7.32 18.07
CA ARG A 107 -13.22 -7.22 18.70
C ARG A 107 -14.34 -6.77 17.77
N GLY A 108 -14.08 -6.76 16.47
CA GLY A 108 -14.98 -6.23 15.46
C GLY A 108 -14.67 -4.78 15.13
N SER A 109 -15.34 -4.26 14.10
CA SER A 109 -15.14 -2.89 13.59
C SER A 109 -16.40 -2.04 13.64
N LEU A 110 -17.57 -2.65 13.79
CA LEU A 110 -18.88 -1.98 13.66
C LEU A 110 -19.54 -1.58 15.01
N GLY A 111 -18.76 -1.56 16.10
CA GLY A 111 -19.25 -1.20 17.42
C GLY A 111 -20.25 -2.22 17.95
N GLN A 112 -21.46 -1.78 18.29
CA GLN A 112 -22.48 -2.70 18.86
C GLN A 112 -22.97 -3.77 17.88
N TRP A 113 -22.71 -3.65 16.58
CA TRP A 113 -23.24 -4.54 15.55
C TRP A 113 -22.43 -5.83 15.37
N ASP A 114 -21.19 -5.87 15.86
CA ASP A 114 -20.28 -7.01 15.71
C ASP A 114 -19.47 -7.31 16.97
N ILE A 115 -19.99 -6.98 18.16
CA ILE A 115 -19.38 -7.32 19.45
C ILE A 115 -19.33 -8.83 19.66
N GLU A 116 -20.43 -9.52 19.36
CA GLU A 116 -20.51 -10.94 19.53
C GLU A 116 -19.83 -11.70 18.37
N LEU A 117 -19.17 -12.80 18.68
CA LEU A 117 -18.46 -13.60 17.68
C LEU A 117 -19.36 -14.04 16.52
N LYS A 118 -20.61 -14.42 16.81
CA LYS A 118 -21.60 -14.80 15.79
C LYS A 118 -21.89 -13.67 14.80
N ASP A 119 -21.92 -12.41 15.28
CA ASP A 119 -22.20 -11.25 14.45
C ASP A 119 -21.00 -10.92 13.57
N ARG A 120 -19.78 -11.07 14.10
CA ARG A 120 -18.53 -10.95 13.29
C ARG A 120 -18.47 -11.99 12.17
N GLN A 121 -18.95 -13.21 12.40
CA GLN A 121 -19.01 -14.25 11.38
C GLN A 121 -20.00 -13.95 10.26
N ILE A 122 -21.09 -13.24 10.54
CA ILE A 122 -22.03 -12.76 9.50
C ILE A 122 -21.32 -11.78 8.57
N TYR A 123 -20.44 -10.96 9.11
CA TYR A 123 -19.61 -10.02 8.36
C TYR A 123 -18.22 -10.59 8.02
N ALA A 124 -18.14 -11.86 7.71
CA ALA A 124 -16.87 -12.58 7.42
C ALA A 124 -16.07 -11.99 6.23
N ALA A 125 -16.64 -11.02 5.50
CA ALA A 125 -15.92 -10.23 4.51
C ALA A 125 -15.08 -9.11 5.11
N TYR A 126 -15.21 -8.86 6.42
CA TYR A 126 -14.42 -7.87 7.13
C TYR A 126 -13.22 -8.51 7.82
N ASN A 127 -12.14 -7.75 7.93
CA ASN A 127 -10.89 -8.12 8.58
C ASN A 127 -10.52 -7.06 9.64
N PRO A 128 -9.48 -7.26 10.45
CA PRO A 128 -9.05 -6.26 11.43
C PRO A 128 -8.65 -4.91 10.84
N GLY A 129 -8.40 -4.86 9.52
CA GLY A 129 -7.99 -3.65 8.83
C GLY A 129 -6.49 -3.43 8.85
N GLY A 130 -6.08 -2.18 8.65
CA GLY A 130 -4.70 -1.81 8.47
C GLY A 130 -4.20 -0.77 9.46
N LEU A 131 -2.92 -0.47 9.32
CA LEU A 131 -2.23 0.58 10.07
C LEU A 131 -1.51 1.53 9.12
N THR A 132 -1.36 2.78 9.55
CA THR A 132 -0.51 3.77 8.90
C THR A 132 0.76 3.95 9.69
N ALA A 133 1.90 3.79 9.03
CA ALA A 133 3.19 4.18 9.59
C ALA A 133 3.67 5.49 8.95
N VAL A 134 4.34 6.32 9.75
CA VAL A 134 4.79 7.67 9.37
C VAL A 134 6.25 7.86 9.71
N TRP A 135 7.06 8.27 8.74
CA TRP A 135 8.43 8.67 8.97
C TRP A 135 8.49 10.17 9.29
N ALA A 136 8.46 10.50 10.56
CA ALA A 136 8.51 11.88 11.05
C ALA A 136 9.77 12.14 11.89
N GLU A 137 10.24 13.38 11.91
CA GLU A 137 11.42 13.80 12.69
C GLU A 137 11.19 13.72 14.20
N ALA A 138 9.92 13.84 14.64
CA ALA A 138 9.52 13.76 16.02
C ALA A 138 8.07 13.33 16.14
N ASN A 139 7.70 12.72 17.27
CA ASN A 139 6.30 12.39 17.58
C ASN A 139 5.58 13.64 18.12
N THR A 140 5.40 14.62 17.24
CA THR A 140 4.64 15.85 17.51
C THR A 140 3.66 16.10 16.37
N ARG A 141 2.54 16.75 16.68
CA ARG A 141 1.52 17.08 15.67
C ARG A 141 2.08 17.81 14.45
N PRO A 142 2.93 18.85 14.58
CA PRO A 142 3.51 19.52 13.40
C PRO A 142 4.41 18.60 12.57
N ALA A 143 5.26 17.79 13.21
CA ALA A 143 6.18 16.88 12.52
C ALA A 143 5.43 15.76 11.78
N LEU A 144 4.42 15.16 12.42
CA LEU A 144 3.55 14.16 11.78
C LEU A 144 2.81 14.75 10.58
N PHE A 145 2.22 15.94 10.74
CA PHE A 145 1.52 16.60 9.64
C PHE A 145 2.47 16.98 8.47
N ALA A 146 3.69 17.39 8.78
CA ALA A 146 4.70 17.68 7.76
C ALA A 146 5.12 16.40 7.00
N ALA A 147 5.27 15.27 7.69
CA ALA A 147 5.58 13.97 7.08
C ALA A 147 4.43 13.47 6.19
N LEU A 148 3.18 13.55 6.64
CA LEU A 148 2.00 13.28 5.83
C LEU A 148 2.02 14.12 4.54
N LYS A 149 2.23 15.43 4.64
CA LYS A 149 2.33 16.30 3.45
C LYS A 149 3.44 15.92 2.48
N ARG A 150 4.55 15.39 2.99
CA ARG A 150 5.64 14.86 2.15
C ARG A 150 5.37 13.44 1.64
N ARG A 151 4.28 12.80 2.08
CA ARG A 151 3.92 11.40 1.76
C ARG A 151 4.97 10.40 2.26
N GLU A 152 5.67 10.73 3.32
CA GLU A 152 6.60 9.82 4.00
C GLU A 152 5.83 8.85 4.91
N VAL A 153 4.92 8.11 4.30
CA VAL A 153 3.95 7.23 4.95
C VAL A 153 3.77 5.95 4.16
N TYR A 154 3.41 4.88 4.85
CA TYR A 154 3.02 3.62 4.22
C TYR A 154 1.91 2.94 5.01
N ALA A 155 1.19 2.05 4.35
CA ALA A 155 0.15 1.22 4.93
C ALA A 155 0.68 -0.19 5.23
N THR A 156 0.08 -0.84 6.21
CA THR A 156 0.20 -2.28 6.43
C THR A 156 -1.19 -2.89 6.60
N SER A 157 -1.30 -4.21 6.46
CA SER A 157 -2.52 -4.96 6.73
C SER A 157 -2.65 -5.39 8.20
N GLY A 158 -2.16 -4.58 9.13
CA GLY A 158 -2.23 -4.81 10.58
C GLY A 158 -0.90 -5.08 11.24
N THR A 159 0.06 -5.65 10.53
CA THR A 159 1.42 -5.88 11.03
C THR A 159 2.18 -4.58 11.25
N ARG A 160 3.15 -4.58 12.20
CA ARG A 160 3.97 -3.40 12.52
C ARG A 160 5.34 -3.45 11.84
N ILE A 161 5.38 -3.97 10.62
CA ILE A 161 6.57 -3.97 9.77
C ILE A 161 7.08 -2.53 9.62
N LYS A 162 8.39 -2.32 9.80
CA LYS A 162 9.02 -1.03 9.50
C LYS A 162 9.59 -1.09 8.09
N LEU A 163 9.04 -0.29 7.20
CA LEU A 163 9.43 -0.22 5.79
C LEU A 163 9.99 1.16 5.46
N ARG A 164 11.15 1.21 4.83
CA ARG A 164 11.73 2.44 4.29
C ARG A 164 12.11 2.23 2.84
N LEU A 165 11.64 3.11 1.97
CA LEU A 165 12.01 3.13 0.57
C LEU A 165 12.76 4.44 0.27
N ARG A 166 13.88 4.33 -0.42
CA ARG A 166 14.68 5.46 -0.90
C ARG A 166 15.10 5.22 -2.33
N GLN A 167 15.39 6.27 -3.04
CA GLN A 167 15.89 6.22 -4.42
C GLN A 167 17.13 7.11 -4.57
N THR A 168 18.12 6.65 -5.32
CA THR A 168 19.33 7.42 -5.64
C THR A 168 19.81 7.14 -7.06
N PHE A 169 20.56 8.08 -7.61
CA PHE A 169 21.33 7.91 -8.86
C PHE A 169 22.83 7.77 -8.60
N ALA A 170 23.25 7.66 -7.34
CA ALA A 170 24.66 7.46 -7.02
C ALA A 170 25.16 6.13 -7.62
N SER A 171 26.39 6.15 -8.12
CA SER A 171 27.08 4.92 -8.53
C SER A 171 27.60 4.14 -7.30
N ASN A 172 27.73 2.83 -7.45
CA ASN A 172 28.27 1.95 -6.39
C ASN A 172 27.50 1.99 -5.06
N VAL A 173 26.18 1.99 -5.16
CA VAL A 173 25.29 1.92 -4.00
C VAL A 173 25.31 0.52 -3.41
N THR A 174 25.55 0.41 -2.11
CA THR A 174 25.33 -0.81 -1.34
C THR A 174 24.17 -0.60 -0.36
N CYS A 175 23.43 -1.64 -0.03
CA CYS A 175 22.29 -1.55 0.87
C CYS A 175 22.66 -1.09 2.28
N ASP A 176 23.89 -1.36 2.69
CA ASP A 176 24.37 -1.11 4.07
C ASP A 176 24.92 0.31 4.28
N THR A 177 25.04 1.10 3.20
CA THR A 177 25.63 2.45 3.31
C THR A 177 24.57 3.50 3.63
N PRO A 178 24.83 4.43 4.57
CA PRO A 178 23.97 5.58 4.77
C PRO A 178 23.85 6.43 3.49
N HIS A 179 22.63 6.62 2.98
CA HIS A 179 22.39 7.36 1.73
C HIS A 179 21.82 8.75 2.03
N ASN A 180 22.68 9.69 2.44
CA ASN A 180 22.29 11.06 2.79
C ASN A 180 21.75 11.86 1.60
N ASN A 181 22.06 11.46 0.35
CA ASN A 181 21.64 12.11 -0.89
C ASN A 181 20.61 11.29 -1.67
N SER A 182 19.72 10.60 -0.98
CA SER A 182 18.64 9.83 -1.60
C SER A 182 17.29 10.51 -1.45
N THR A 183 16.43 10.31 -2.43
CA THR A 183 15.03 10.74 -2.38
C THR A 183 14.24 9.75 -1.51
N PRO A 184 13.58 10.18 -0.43
CA PRO A 184 12.77 9.29 0.40
C PRO A 184 11.46 8.90 -0.28
N MET A 185 10.74 7.93 0.31
CA MET A 185 9.37 7.59 -0.09
C MET A 185 8.49 8.85 -0.14
N GLY A 186 7.51 8.87 -1.05
CA GLY A 186 6.68 10.05 -1.29
C GLY A 186 7.35 11.13 -2.12
N GLY A 187 8.67 11.10 -2.27
CA GLY A 187 9.43 12.05 -3.06
C GLY A 187 9.20 11.90 -4.56
N SER A 188 9.67 12.88 -5.31
CA SER A 188 9.70 12.87 -6.77
C SER A 188 11.12 13.15 -7.23
N PHE A 189 11.61 12.36 -8.15
CA PHE A 189 12.84 12.61 -8.86
C PHE A 189 12.49 12.99 -10.30
N GLY A 190 13.19 13.99 -10.85
CA GLY A 190 12.86 14.54 -12.16
C GLY A 190 13.19 13.60 -13.32
N ASP A 191 12.78 14.00 -14.52
CA ASP A 191 13.19 13.34 -15.77
C ASP A 191 14.72 13.49 -15.92
N HIS A 192 15.42 12.44 -15.55
CA HIS A 192 16.83 12.35 -15.83
C HIS A 192 16.98 11.89 -17.28
N THR A 193 17.33 12.83 -18.15
CA THR A 193 17.71 12.59 -19.55
C THR A 193 19.02 11.79 -19.67
N ASN A 194 19.58 11.36 -18.56
CA ASN A 194 20.82 10.63 -18.47
C ASN A 194 20.60 9.13 -18.49
N THR A 195 21.59 8.46 -19.05
CA THR A 195 21.78 7.01 -19.11
C THR A 195 21.88 6.32 -17.73
N GLN A 196 21.82 7.06 -16.64
CA GLN A 196 21.89 6.51 -15.29
C GLN A 196 20.55 5.94 -14.86
N LYS A 197 20.57 4.67 -14.49
CA LYS A 197 19.43 3.99 -13.90
C LYS A 197 19.31 4.33 -12.42
N PRO A 198 18.09 4.54 -11.90
CA PRO A 198 17.91 4.73 -10.48
C PRO A 198 18.15 3.42 -9.72
N THR A 199 18.73 3.53 -8.54
CA THR A 199 18.78 2.44 -7.56
C THR A 199 17.75 2.69 -6.47
N PHE A 200 16.89 1.73 -6.24
CA PHE A 200 15.93 1.71 -5.15
C PHE A 200 16.52 0.92 -3.98
N ILE A 201 16.46 1.52 -2.80
CA ILE A 201 16.95 0.95 -1.56
C ILE A 201 15.74 0.72 -0.68
N VAL A 202 15.47 -0.53 -0.37
CA VAL A 202 14.36 -0.96 0.47
C VAL A 202 14.92 -1.54 1.76
N ASP A 203 14.58 -0.93 2.89
CA ASP A 203 14.86 -1.47 4.21
C ASP A 203 13.55 -1.92 4.83
N ALA A 204 13.44 -3.19 5.18
CA ALA A 204 12.28 -3.76 5.83
C ALA A 204 12.68 -4.49 7.11
N MET A 205 12.03 -4.17 8.22
CA MET A 205 12.18 -4.88 9.47
C MET A 205 10.87 -5.60 9.77
N GLN A 206 10.96 -6.92 9.94
CA GLN A 206 9.81 -7.75 10.27
C GLN A 206 9.21 -7.38 11.64
N ASP A 207 7.96 -7.69 11.79
CA ASP A 207 7.28 -7.73 13.08
C ASP A 207 7.45 -9.12 13.71
N GLU A 208 6.40 -9.80 14.09
CA GLU A 208 6.44 -11.15 14.67
C GLU A 208 6.71 -12.22 13.61
N THR A 209 6.15 -12.02 12.40
CA THR A 209 6.28 -12.97 11.27
C THR A 209 7.41 -12.58 10.33
N PRO A 210 8.24 -13.53 9.87
CA PRO A 210 9.31 -13.27 8.91
C PRO A 210 8.79 -12.72 7.58
N ILE A 211 9.56 -11.81 6.96
CA ILE A 211 9.28 -11.29 5.62
C ILE A 211 9.68 -12.36 4.61
N ALA A 212 8.74 -12.80 3.77
CA ALA A 212 8.96 -13.83 2.77
C ALA A 212 9.53 -13.26 1.46
N ALA A 213 9.11 -12.05 1.06
CA ALA A 213 9.58 -11.41 -0.17
C ALA A 213 9.42 -9.88 -0.09
N ILE A 214 10.16 -9.19 -0.95
CA ILE A 214 10.00 -7.76 -1.23
C ILE A 214 9.76 -7.63 -2.74
N ASP A 215 8.62 -7.07 -3.11
CA ASP A 215 8.27 -6.77 -4.49
C ASP A 215 8.36 -5.27 -4.74
N LEU A 216 9.19 -4.88 -5.69
CA LEU A 216 9.22 -3.51 -6.20
C LEU A 216 8.39 -3.43 -7.47
N ILE A 217 7.28 -2.69 -7.40
CA ILE A 217 6.31 -2.59 -8.49
C ILE A 217 6.43 -1.22 -9.14
N LYS A 218 6.86 -1.19 -10.39
CA LYS A 218 6.97 0.01 -11.21
C LYS A 218 5.79 0.12 -12.15
N LEU A 219 4.93 1.08 -11.92
CA LEU A 219 3.82 1.38 -12.81
C LEU A 219 4.26 2.30 -13.94
N LYS A 220 3.85 1.95 -15.17
CA LYS A 220 3.96 2.78 -16.36
C LYS A 220 2.57 3.13 -16.86
N GLN A 221 2.50 4.03 -17.85
CA GLN A 221 1.22 4.45 -18.44
C GLN A 221 0.40 3.29 -19.02
N SER A 222 1.05 2.29 -19.60
CA SER A 222 0.42 1.17 -20.31
C SER A 222 0.83 -0.21 -19.77
N ASP A 223 1.60 -0.25 -18.68
CA ASP A 223 2.19 -1.50 -18.20
C ASP A 223 2.65 -1.38 -16.75
N LYS A 224 3.02 -2.51 -16.16
CA LYS A 224 3.76 -2.61 -14.90
C LYS A 224 5.03 -3.43 -15.09
N GLN A 225 6.01 -3.19 -14.25
CA GLN A 225 7.16 -4.06 -14.04
C GLN A 225 7.22 -4.45 -12.57
N VAL A 226 7.51 -5.70 -12.31
CA VAL A 226 7.70 -6.23 -10.96
C VAL A 226 9.12 -6.78 -10.87
N GLU A 227 9.81 -6.37 -9.82
CA GLU A 227 11.08 -6.95 -9.41
C GLU A 227 10.89 -7.54 -8.02
N GLN A 228 11.02 -8.86 -7.93
CA GLN A 228 10.82 -9.59 -6.68
C GLN A 228 12.16 -10.04 -6.10
N GLN A 229 12.37 -9.78 -4.83
CA GLN A 229 13.41 -10.40 -4.03
C GLN A 229 12.79 -11.34 -3.01
N VAL A 230 12.91 -12.63 -3.24
CA VAL A 230 12.56 -13.65 -2.27
C VAL A 230 13.56 -13.61 -1.11
N ILE A 231 13.05 -13.50 0.10
CA ILE A 231 13.85 -13.53 1.32
C ILE A 231 13.81 -14.97 1.84
N PRO A 232 14.95 -15.67 1.92
CA PRO A 232 14.97 -17.02 2.48
C PRO A 232 14.32 -17.02 3.86
N PRO A 233 13.61 -18.09 4.27
CA PRO A 233 13.04 -18.20 5.60
C PRO A 233 14.15 -17.94 6.60
N ALA A 234 13.99 -16.82 7.29
CA ALA A 234 15.01 -16.29 8.17
C ALA A 234 15.32 -17.32 9.28
N ASP A 235 16.58 -17.55 9.51
CA ASP A 235 17.01 -17.82 10.87
C ASP A 235 16.29 -16.81 11.77
N SER A 236 15.55 -17.29 12.75
CA SER A 236 14.66 -16.49 13.63
C SER A 236 15.36 -15.32 14.32
N THR A 237 16.64 -15.17 14.10
CA THR A 237 17.51 -14.09 14.60
C THR A 237 17.63 -12.89 13.65
N ILE A 238 17.32 -13.03 12.36
CA ILE A 238 17.42 -11.95 11.37
C ILE A 238 16.07 -11.25 11.24
N ARG A 239 15.92 -10.13 11.94
CA ARG A 239 14.69 -9.30 11.89
C ARG A 239 14.72 -8.20 10.83
N HIS A 240 15.77 -8.11 10.04
CA HIS A 240 15.96 -7.03 9.08
C HIS A 240 16.32 -7.59 7.71
N ALA A 241 15.60 -7.14 6.69
CA ALA A 241 15.88 -7.41 5.30
C ALA A 241 16.17 -6.09 4.57
N SER A 242 17.24 -6.05 3.82
CA SER A 242 17.62 -4.88 3.01
C SER A 242 17.82 -5.30 1.57
N SER A 243 17.27 -4.55 0.64
CA SER A 243 17.35 -4.82 -0.80
C SER A 243 17.75 -3.57 -1.56
N CYS A 244 18.71 -3.72 -2.50
CA CYS A 244 19.08 -2.67 -3.43
C CYS A 244 18.81 -3.14 -4.86
N ILE A 245 17.86 -2.52 -5.51
CA ILE A 245 17.42 -2.84 -6.85
C ILE A 245 17.78 -1.68 -7.78
N THR A 246 18.66 -1.92 -8.75
CA THR A 246 18.97 -0.96 -9.81
C THR A 246 18.10 -1.25 -11.02
N TRP A 247 17.35 -0.23 -11.47
CA TRP A 247 16.30 -0.40 -12.46
C TRP A 247 16.44 0.47 -13.70
#